data_6e404d4e1438263423e4419dccbc5f56
#
_entry.id   6e404d4e1438263423e4419dccbc5f56
#
_cell.length_a   1.000
_cell.length_b   1.000
_cell.length_c   1.000
_cell.angle_alpha   90.00
_cell.angle_beta   90.00
_cell.angle_gamma   90.00
#
_symmetry.space_group_name_H-M   'P 1'
#
loop_
_entity.id
_entity.type
_entity.pdbx_description
1 polymer ?
#
loop_
_entity_poly.entity_id
_entity_poly.type
_entity_poly.pdbx_seq_one_letter_code
_entity_poly.pdbx_strand_id
1 'polypeptide(L)'
;MSGSTPELPIVVLDALMPTAWRLVLNRRGSTVWEVEGPRGHYAVKVGYPIEATADWPAQPWTALAPAREGAVLYHLGFADFAYGEWDHGTWNFQPWREGPDLYQLWEPCRKPDSAIAPHISVALGCVDALAELHSQGWAHGDVQPAHFIVGPERTYLIDLALARGGRVPEGYDFPFRGCLVHYEAPEISRSVLDTGEAEPTEEADVYALGASLLISATGWRAVEYPDDAPRPVQREAVANGRRRPVKAPGELGKLIDAMLSHAPEDRPTIYEVGAALS
;
A
#
# COMPACT_ATOMS: atom_id res chain seq x y z
N MET A 1 -8.77 14.57 -25.41
CA MET A 1 -8.18 13.26 -25.77
C MET A 1 -9.25 12.23 -25.56
N SER A 2 -9.66 11.51 -26.60
CA SER A 2 -10.59 10.38 -26.50
C SER A 2 -9.85 9.26 -25.76
N GLY A 3 -10.06 9.16 -24.46
CA GLY A 3 -9.54 8.05 -23.69
C GLY A 3 -10.17 6.76 -24.21
N SER A 4 -9.38 5.91 -24.87
CA SER A 4 -9.79 4.54 -25.12
C SER A 4 -10.15 3.91 -23.76
N THR A 5 -11.27 3.22 -23.71
CA THR A 5 -11.62 2.43 -22.52
C THR A 5 -10.47 1.45 -22.27
N PRO A 6 -9.92 1.39 -21.05
CA PRO A 6 -8.86 0.44 -20.76
C PRO A 6 -9.38 -0.99 -21.02
N GLU A 7 -8.53 -1.83 -21.59
CA GLU A 7 -8.84 -3.22 -21.92
C GLU A 7 -7.84 -4.15 -21.25
N LEU A 8 -8.25 -5.38 -20.97
CA LEU A 8 -7.33 -6.42 -20.51
C LEU A 8 -6.42 -6.85 -21.67
N PRO A 9 -5.11 -6.99 -21.45
CA PRO A 9 -4.19 -7.53 -22.45
C PRO A 9 -4.62 -8.92 -22.95
N ILE A 10 -4.46 -9.19 -24.25
CA ILE A 10 -4.83 -10.49 -24.85
C ILE A 10 -4.14 -11.64 -24.13
N VAL A 11 -2.86 -11.48 -23.77
CA VAL A 11 -2.09 -12.50 -23.04
C VAL A 11 -2.74 -12.87 -21.69
N VAL A 12 -3.41 -11.95 -21.03
CA VAL A 12 -4.14 -12.20 -19.77
C VAL A 12 -5.46 -12.91 -20.06
N LEU A 13 -6.18 -12.50 -21.13
CA LEU A 13 -7.41 -13.17 -21.56
C LEU A 13 -7.14 -14.63 -21.94
N ASP A 14 -6.07 -14.91 -22.66
CA ASP A 14 -5.66 -16.27 -23.02
C ASP A 14 -5.26 -17.10 -21.80
N ALA A 15 -4.54 -16.49 -20.84
CA ALA A 15 -4.08 -17.19 -19.65
C ALA A 15 -5.22 -17.55 -18.68
N LEU A 16 -6.19 -16.67 -18.49
CA LEU A 16 -7.26 -16.82 -17.50
C LEU A 16 -8.58 -17.34 -18.11
N MET A 17 -8.78 -17.19 -19.44
CA MET A 17 -10.02 -17.55 -20.14
C MET A 17 -11.27 -17.02 -19.40
N PRO A 18 -11.35 -15.71 -19.12
CA PRO A 18 -12.35 -15.17 -18.21
C PRO A 18 -13.78 -15.35 -18.76
N THR A 19 -14.70 -15.64 -17.85
CA THR A 19 -16.14 -15.66 -18.12
C THR A 19 -16.80 -14.33 -17.74
N ALA A 20 -16.19 -13.59 -16.82
CA ALA A 20 -16.62 -12.25 -16.44
C ALA A 20 -15.40 -11.43 -15.95
N TRP A 21 -15.44 -10.13 -16.20
CA TRP A 21 -14.47 -9.18 -15.61
C TRP A 21 -15.06 -7.80 -15.48
N ARG A 22 -14.58 -7.04 -14.52
CA ARG A 22 -14.90 -5.63 -14.34
C ARG A 22 -13.68 -4.81 -13.94
N LEU A 23 -13.64 -3.57 -14.40
CA LEU A 23 -12.64 -2.61 -13.99
C LEU A 23 -12.94 -2.14 -12.56
N VAL A 24 -11.99 -2.32 -11.65
CA VAL A 24 -12.10 -1.89 -10.25
C VAL A 24 -11.43 -0.53 -10.06
N LEU A 25 -10.28 -0.33 -10.70
CA LEU A 25 -9.47 0.87 -10.55
C LEU A 25 -8.79 1.24 -11.86
N ASN A 26 -8.77 2.55 -12.18
CA ASN A 26 -7.96 3.10 -13.26
C ASN A 26 -7.37 4.43 -12.80
N ARG A 27 -6.13 4.42 -12.37
CA ARG A 27 -5.43 5.63 -11.94
C ARG A 27 -3.91 5.47 -11.98
N ARG A 28 -3.21 6.58 -12.15
CA ARG A 28 -1.74 6.68 -11.97
C ARG A 28 -0.95 5.63 -12.76
N GLY A 29 -1.32 5.39 -14.02
CA GLY A 29 -0.61 4.45 -14.88
C GLY A 29 -0.88 2.98 -14.56
N SER A 30 -1.94 2.67 -13.81
CA SER A 30 -2.33 1.31 -13.49
C SER A 30 -3.84 1.12 -13.56
N THR A 31 -4.25 -0.05 -14.06
CA THR A 31 -5.62 -0.55 -13.91
C THR A 31 -5.63 -1.80 -13.06
N VAL A 32 -6.68 -1.97 -12.28
CA VAL A 32 -6.96 -3.20 -11.53
C VAL A 32 -8.31 -3.73 -11.97
N TRP A 33 -8.34 -4.99 -12.30
CA TRP A 33 -9.52 -5.71 -12.75
C TRP A 33 -9.82 -6.86 -11.80
N GLU A 34 -11.08 -7.05 -11.52
CA GLU A 34 -11.61 -8.28 -10.94
C GLU A 34 -12.01 -9.20 -12.09
N VAL A 35 -11.50 -10.43 -12.07
CA VAL A 35 -11.62 -11.38 -13.18
C VAL A 35 -12.06 -12.73 -12.66
N GLU A 36 -13.16 -13.25 -13.19
CA GLU A 36 -13.67 -14.60 -12.91
C GLU A 36 -13.46 -15.50 -14.12
N GLY A 37 -13.05 -16.73 -13.88
CA GLY A 37 -12.84 -17.71 -14.94
C GLY A 37 -12.75 -19.14 -14.40
N PRO A 38 -12.57 -20.13 -15.29
CA PRO A 38 -12.55 -21.55 -14.89
C PRO A 38 -11.38 -21.90 -13.95
N ARG A 39 -10.35 -21.07 -13.88
CA ARG A 39 -9.19 -21.26 -12.99
C ARG A 39 -9.40 -20.66 -11.59
N GLY A 40 -10.36 -19.77 -11.42
CA GLY A 40 -10.62 -19.10 -10.15
C GLY A 40 -11.03 -17.64 -10.30
N HIS A 41 -10.90 -16.91 -9.21
CA HIS A 41 -11.21 -15.49 -9.06
C HIS A 41 -9.92 -14.72 -8.80
N TYR A 42 -9.60 -13.73 -9.65
CA TYR A 42 -8.30 -13.06 -9.68
C TYR A 42 -8.42 -11.54 -9.65
N ALA A 43 -7.45 -10.91 -9.02
CA ALA A 43 -7.10 -9.51 -9.24
C ALA A 43 -6.05 -9.45 -10.36
N VAL A 44 -6.32 -8.73 -11.43
CA VAL A 44 -5.37 -8.48 -12.52
C VAL A 44 -4.94 -7.03 -12.47
N LYS A 45 -3.64 -6.78 -12.35
CA LYS A 45 -3.05 -5.46 -12.46
C LYS A 45 -2.39 -5.30 -13.81
N VAL A 46 -2.63 -4.16 -14.48
CA VAL A 46 -2.02 -3.81 -15.76
C VAL A 46 -1.40 -2.43 -15.65
N GLY A 47 -0.10 -2.34 -15.90
CA GLY A 47 0.67 -1.11 -15.87
C GLY A 47 0.88 -0.52 -17.26
N TYR A 48 0.90 0.80 -17.34
CA TYR A 48 1.26 1.56 -18.51
C TYR A 48 2.01 2.84 -18.11
N PRO A 49 2.88 3.40 -18.98
CA PRO A 49 3.63 4.60 -18.66
C PRO A 49 2.69 5.81 -18.56
N ILE A 50 2.97 6.70 -17.61
CA ILE A 50 2.33 8.01 -17.59
C ILE A 50 3.20 8.95 -18.42
N GLU A 51 2.62 9.52 -19.47
CA GLU A 51 3.28 10.52 -20.29
C GLU A 51 3.40 11.85 -19.54
N ALA A 52 4.43 12.64 -19.92
CA ALA A 52 4.59 13.97 -19.36
C ALA A 52 3.41 14.87 -19.77
N THR A 53 3.00 15.72 -18.84
CA THR A 53 2.04 16.81 -19.09
C THR A 53 2.69 18.16 -18.82
N ALA A 54 1.98 19.27 -19.02
CA ALA A 54 2.49 20.60 -18.68
C ALA A 54 2.85 20.74 -17.19
N ASP A 55 2.13 20.02 -16.33
CA ASP A 55 2.22 20.13 -14.87
C ASP A 55 2.99 18.96 -14.21
N TRP A 56 3.21 17.85 -14.93
CA TRP A 56 3.79 16.64 -14.36
C TRP A 56 4.80 15.98 -15.30
N PRO A 57 5.98 15.56 -14.79
CA PRO A 57 6.96 14.81 -15.58
C PRO A 57 6.42 13.42 -15.94
N ALA A 58 6.99 12.82 -16.98
CA ALA A 58 6.72 11.43 -17.33
C ALA A 58 7.06 10.48 -16.17
N GLN A 59 6.27 9.41 -16.04
CA GLN A 59 6.48 8.36 -15.05
C GLN A 59 6.49 6.99 -15.74
N PRO A 60 7.58 6.64 -16.43
CA PRO A 60 7.66 5.39 -17.18
C PRO A 60 7.66 4.15 -16.27
N TRP A 61 8.12 4.28 -15.02
CA TRP A 61 8.16 3.18 -14.06
C TRP A 61 6.78 2.62 -13.67
N THR A 62 5.69 3.37 -13.86
CA THR A 62 4.34 2.87 -13.60
C THR A 62 3.98 1.68 -14.48
N ALA A 63 4.58 1.61 -15.68
CA ALA A 63 4.45 0.46 -16.56
C ALA A 63 5.09 -0.82 -16.01
N LEU A 64 6.08 -0.71 -15.13
CA LEU A 64 6.86 -1.83 -14.58
C LEU A 64 6.25 -2.38 -13.27
N ALA A 65 5.45 -1.60 -12.58
CA ALA A 65 4.97 -1.91 -11.23
C ALA A 65 4.27 -3.28 -11.11
N PRO A 66 3.39 -3.73 -12.05
CA PRO A 66 2.77 -5.05 -11.95
C PRO A 66 3.80 -6.20 -12.04
N ALA A 67 4.74 -6.17 -12.99
CA ALA A 67 5.74 -7.24 -13.08
C ALA A 67 6.70 -7.21 -11.89
N ARG A 68 7.03 -6.03 -11.36
CA ARG A 68 7.81 -5.89 -10.15
C ARG A 68 7.13 -6.54 -8.96
N GLU A 69 5.83 -6.28 -8.76
CA GLU A 69 5.03 -6.97 -7.74
C GLU A 69 5.03 -8.49 -7.96
N GLY A 70 4.84 -8.95 -9.20
CA GLY A 70 4.91 -10.37 -9.54
C GLY A 70 6.25 -11.01 -9.17
N ALA A 71 7.36 -10.31 -9.38
CA ALA A 71 8.69 -10.79 -8.97
C ALA A 71 8.82 -10.87 -7.44
N VAL A 72 8.25 -9.93 -6.69
CA VAL A 72 8.20 -10.00 -5.22
C VAL A 72 7.36 -11.18 -4.75
N LEU A 73 6.18 -11.39 -5.33
CA LEU A 73 5.32 -12.55 -5.02
C LEU A 73 6.05 -13.89 -5.27
N TYR A 74 6.85 -13.95 -6.34
CA TYR A 74 7.68 -15.13 -6.63
C TYR A 74 8.70 -15.40 -5.52
N HIS A 75 9.41 -14.38 -5.06
CA HIS A 75 10.39 -14.50 -3.97
C HIS A 75 9.77 -14.88 -2.64
N LEU A 76 8.57 -14.41 -2.37
CA LEU A 76 7.79 -14.72 -1.16
C LEU A 76 7.12 -16.10 -1.23
N GLY A 77 7.30 -16.86 -2.31
CA GLY A 77 6.76 -18.20 -2.46
C GLY A 77 5.24 -18.26 -2.60
N PHE A 78 4.61 -17.17 -3.05
CA PHE A 78 3.18 -17.19 -3.33
C PHE A 78 2.85 -18.23 -4.40
N ALA A 79 1.65 -18.80 -4.33
CA ALA A 79 1.12 -19.70 -5.33
C ALA A 79 0.02 -19.00 -6.14
N ASP A 80 -0.28 -19.56 -7.31
CA ASP A 80 -1.42 -19.17 -8.15
C ASP A 80 -1.37 -17.70 -8.62
N PHE A 81 -0.21 -17.27 -9.09
CA PHE A 81 -0.01 -15.97 -9.73
C PHE A 81 0.80 -16.13 -11.01
N ALA A 82 0.75 -15.12 -11.87
CA ALA A 82 1.71 -14.94 -12.95
C ALA A 82 1.89 -13.46 -13.27
N TYR A 83 2.97 -13.14 -13.95
CA TYR A 83 3.27 -11.78 -14.40
C TYR A 83 4.06 -11.83 -15.72
N GLY A 84 4.06 -10.72 -16.43
CA GLY A 84 4.77 -10.61 -17.69
C GLY A 84 4.62 -9.25 -18.35
N GLU A 85 4.96 -9.20 -19.62
CA GLU A 85 4.95 -8.01 -20.45
C GLU A 85 3.75 -8.02 -21.41
N TRP A 86 3.38 -6.85 -21.87
CA TRP A 86 2.44 -6.61 -22.96
C TRP A 86 2.87 -5.34 -23.71
N ASP A 87 2.21 -4.99 -24.81
CA ASP A 87 2.63 -3.95 -25.75
C ASP A 87 2.96 -2.58 -25.12
N HIS A 88 2.33 -2.24 -23.98
CA HIS A 88 2.47 -0.92 -23.36
C HIS A 88 3.06 -0.95 -21.94
N GLY A 89 3.46 -2.13 -21.43
CA GLY A 89 3.99 -2.23 -20.08
C GLY A 89 4.00 -3.65 -19.54
N THR A 90 3.56 -3.82 -18.31
CA THR A 90 3.57 -5.12 -17.63
C THR A 90 2.20 -5.42 -16.99
N TRP A 91 2.00 -6.67 -16.64
CA TRP A 91 0.83 -7.16 -15.95
C TRP A 91 1.20 -8.18 -14.90
N ASN A 92 0.33 -8.35 -13.90
CA ASN A 92 0.28 -9.53 -13.07
C ASN A 92 -1.17 -9.93 -12.79
N PHE A 93 -1.37 -11.17 -12.40
CA PHE A 93 -2.57 -11.59 -11.71
C PHE A 93 -2.24 -12.38 -10.46
N GLN A 94 -3.11 -12.31 -9.48
CA GLN A 94 -3.04 -13.03 -8.20
C GLN A 94 -4.47 -13.31 -7.71
N PRO A 95 -4.67 -14.27 -6.78
CA PRO A 95 -6.01 -14.55 -6.27
C PRO A 95 -6.69 -13.29 -5.73
N TRP A 96 -7.95 -13.11 -6.09
CA TRP A 96 -8.79 -12.05 -5.53
C TRP A 96 -8.94 -12.25 -4.02
N ARG A 97 -8.86 -11.16 -3.26
CA ARG A 97 -9.04 -11.20 -1.80
C ARG A 97 -10.39 -10.59 -1.43
N GLU A 98 -11.24 -11.41 -0.81
CA GLU A 98 -12.56 -10.98 -0.37
C GLU A 98 -12.49 -10.24 0.95
N GLY A 99 -13.23 -9.15 1.05
CA GLY A 99 -13.38 -8.36 2.26
C GLY A 99 -13.29 -6.85 2.01
N PRO A 100 -13.72 -6.04 2.98
CA PRO A 100 -13.49 -4.60 2.98
C PRO A 100 -12.02 -4.29 3.26
N ASP A 101 -11.55 -3.15 2.80
CA ASP A 101 -10.30 -2.59 3.29
C ASP A 101 -10.44 -2.05 4.73
N LEU A 102 -9.30 -1.82 5.39
CA LEU A 102 -9.28 -1.33 6.77
C LEU A 102 -10.03 0.00 6.95
N TYR A 103 -9.92 0.92 5.98
CA TYR A 103 -10.59 2.20 6.06
C TYR A 103 -12.11 2.06 5.96
N GLN A 104 -12.58 1.21 5.05
CA GLN A 104 -14.00 0.89 4.90
C GLN A 104 -14.54 0.18 6.14
N LEU A 105 -13.82 -0.81 6.65
CA LEU A 105 -14.25 -1.57 7.82
C LEU A 105 -14.44 -0.71 9.07
N TRP A 106 -13.55 0.26 9.28
CA TRP A 106 -13.63 1.17 10.43
C TRP A 106 -14.41 2.46 10.15
N GLU A 107 -15.13 2.58 9.03
CA GLU A 107 -16.02 3.71 8.77
C GLU A 107 -16.98 4.03 9.93
N PRO A 108 -17.63 3.03 10.58
CA PRO A 108 -18.52 3.29 11.71
C PRO A 108 -17.83 4.00 12.89
N CYS A 109 -16.52 3.78 13.11
CA CYS A 109 -15.77 4.44 14.19
C CYS A 109 -15.62 5.96 13.96
N ARG A 110 -15.67 6.41 12.70
CA ARG A 110 -15.45 7.81 12.30
C ARG A 110 -16.72 8.64 12.19
N LYS A 111 -17.88 8.03 12.39
CA LYS A 111 -19.17 8.77 12.34
C LYS A 111 -19.25 9.77 13.50
N PRO A 112 -19.81 10.97 13.29
CA PRO A 112 -20.07 11.90 14.38
C PRO A 112 -20.81 11.21 15.53
N ASP A 113 -20.39 11.47 16.75
CA ASP A 113 -20.97 10.91 17.98
C ASP A 113 -20.95 9.37 18.09
N SER A 114 -20.08 8.71 17.30
CA SER A 114 -19.93 7.27 17.38
C SER A 114 -19.30 6.84 18.70
N ALA A 115 -19.95 5.89 19.38
CA ALA A 115 -19.39 5.17 20.53
C ALA A 115 -18.67 3.88 20.12
N ILE A 116 -18.58 3.59 18.81
CA ILE A 116 -17.96 2.37 18.30
C ILE A 116 -16.44 2.56 18.30
N ALA A 117 -15.76 1.72 19.06
CA ALA A 117 -14.30 1.68 19.08
C ALA A 117 -13.75 0.75 17.99
N PRO A 118 -12.54 1.01 17.46
CA PRO A 118 -11.84 0.10 16.57
C PRO A 118 -11.61 -1.26 17.24
N HIS A 119 -11.87 -2.33 16.50
CA HIS A 119 -11.64 -3.69 17.00
C HIS A 119 -10.13 -4.01 17.02
N ILE A 120 -9.62 -4.38 18.19
CA ILE A 120 -8.19 -4.73 18.39
C ILE A 120 -7.80 -5.94 17.52
N SER A 121 -8.68 -6.94 17.37
CA SER A 121 -8.43 -8.11 16.51
C SER A 121 -8.19 -7.74 15.04
N VAL A 122 -8.80 -6.68 14.54
CA VAL A 122 -8.55 -6.19 13.17
C VAL A 122 -7.17 -5.53 13.09
N ALA A 123 -6.80 -4.71 14.09
CA ALA A 123 -5.46 -4.14 14.17
C ALA A 123 -4.39 -5.24 14.25
N LEU A 124 -4.60 -6.25 15.08
CA LEU A 124 -3.72 -7.42 15.20
C LEU A 124 -3.60 -8.15 13.86
N GLY A 125 -4.69 -8.37 13.13
CA GLY A 125 -4.66 -8.97 11.80
C GLY A 125 -3.80 -8.17 10.79
N CYS A 126 -3.83 -6.82 10.86
CA CYS A 126 -2.95 -5.98 10.05
C CYS A 126 -1.47 -6.12 10.47
N VAL A 127 -1.21 -6.19 11.78
CA VAL A 127 0.12 -6.43 12.34
C VAL A 127 0.66 -7.78 11.89
N ASP A 128 -0.12 -8.84 11.99
CA ASP A 128 0.26 -10.19 11.59
C ASP A 128 0.61 -10.26 10.10
N ALA A 129 -0.19 -9.62 9.26
CA ALA A 129 0.05 -9.58 7.82
C ALA A 129 1.35 -8.83 7.46
N LEU A 130 1.68 -7.75 8.16
CA LEU A 130 2.94 -7.04 7.97
C LEU A 130 4.13 -7.79 8.58
N ALA A 131 3.96 -8.42 9.75
CA ALA A 131 4.99 -9.23 10.39
C ALA A 131 5.38 -10.45 9.54
N GLU A 132 4.43 -11.06 8.83
CA GLU A 132 4.70 -12.13 7.88
C GLU A 132 5.66 -11.67 6.76
N LEU A 133 5.47 -10.47 6.23
CA LEU A 133 6.36 -9.87 5.23
C LEU A 133 7.74 -9.55 5.81
N HIS A 134 7.80 -8.88 6.97
CA HIS A 134 9.06 -8.54 7.66
C HIS A 134 9.86 -9.79 8.06
N SER A 135 9.18 -10.90 8.44
CA SER A 135 9.85 -12.16 8.79
C SER A 135 10.66 -12.76 7.63
N GLN A 136 10.36 -12.36 6.41
CA GLN A 136 11.06 -12.77 5.18
C GLN A 136 12.10 -11.73 4.72
N GLY A 137 12.36 -10.71 5.54
CA GLY A 137 13.33 -9.64 5.27
C GLY A 137 12.86 -8.63 4.21
N TRP A 138 11.54 -8.44 4.07
CA TRP A 138 10.97 -7.46 3.13
C TRP A 138 10.27 -6.34 3.88
N ALA A 139 10.56 -5.09 3.51
CA ALA A 139 9.75 -3.94 3.83
C ALA A 139 8.74 -3.70 2.71
N HIS A 140 7.51 -3.30 3.05
CA HIS A 140 6.43 -3.08 2.09
C HIS A 140 6.59 -1.79 1.28
N GLY A 141 6.94 -0.69 1.94
CA GLY A 141 7.18 0.62 1.33
C GLY A 141 5.92 1.44 0.99
N ASP A 142 4.73 0.83 1.00
CA ASP A 142 3.46 1.55 0.75
C ASP A 142 2.33 1.03 1.65
N VAL A 143 2.62 0.91 2.94
CA VAL A 143 1.61 0.49 3.92
C VAL A 143 0.53 1.56 4.04
N GLN A 144 -0.71 1.21 3.68
CA GLN A 144 -1.87 2.11 3.77
C GLN A 144 -3.16 1.32 3.99
N PRO A 145 -4.25 1.94 4.50
CA PRO A 145 -5.48 1.21 4.82
C PRO A 145 -6.08 0.43 3.67
N ALA A 146 -5.98 0.96 2.43
CA ALA A 146 -6.50 0.31 1.23
C ALA A 146 -5.74 -0.97 0.84
N HIS A 147 -4.57 -1.20 1.42
CA HIS A 147 -3.74 -2.38 1.14
C HIS A 147 -3.94 -3.50 2.19
N PHE A 148 -4.76 -3.28 3.22
CA PHE A 148 -5.20 -4.33 4.13
C PHE A 148 -6.62 -4.77 3.79
N ILE A 149 -6.77 -5.95 3.20
CA ILE A 149 -8.07 -6.55 2.94
C ILE A 149 -8.41 -7.47 4.12
N VAL A 150 -9.46 -7.11 4.86
CA VAL A 150 -9.88 -7.86 6.05
C VAL A 150 -10.87 -8.93 5.63
N GLY A 151 -10.34 -10.11 5.36
CA GLY A 151 -11.11 -11.29 4.98
C GLY A 151 -11.73 -12.02 6.19
N PRO A 152 -12.56 -13.02 5.93
CA PRO A 152 -13.27 -13.77 6.99
C PRO A 152 -12.32 -14.60 7.87
N GLU A 153 -11.21 -15.07 7.34
CA GLU A 153 -10.27 -15.94 8.05
C GLU A 153 -9.01 -15.20 8.51
N ARG A 154 -8.54 -14.24 7.70
CA ARG A 154 -7.33 -13.48 7.98
C ARG A 154 -7.35 -12.13 7.26
N THR A 155 -6.49 -11.21 7.70
CA THR A 155 -6.15 -10.00 6.95
C THR A 155 -5.06 -10.30 5.93
N TYR A 156 -5.21 -9.76 4.72
CA TYR A 156 -4.24 -9.84 3.64
C TYR A 156 -3.60 -8.47 3.44
N LEU A 157 -2.28 -8.44 3.27
CA LEU A 157 -1.54 -7.27 2.83
C LEU A 157 -1.25 -7.41 1.34
N ILE A 158 -1.68 -6.44 0.54
CA ILE A 158 -1.61 -6.44 -0.92
C ILE A 158 -0.80 -5.27 -1.45
N ASP A 159 -0.53 -5.27 -2.75
CA ASP A 159 0.22 -4.20 -3.47
C ASP A 159 1.69 -4.10 -3.08
N LEU A 160 2.43 -5.16 -3.38
CA LEU A 160 3.86 -5.30 -3.08
C LEU A 160 4.78 -4.63 -4.14
N ALA A 161 4.22 -3.79 -5.03
CA ALA A 161 4.99 -3.19 -6.12
C ALA A 161 6.15 -2.30 -5.65
N LEU A 162 6.07 -1.73 -4.45
CA LEU A 162 7.13 -0.90 -3.85
C LEU A 162 7.99 -1.63 -2.81
N ALA A 163 7.70 -2.90 -2.52
CA ALA A 163 8.42 -3.65 -1.49
C ALA A 163 9.92 -3.79 -1.80
N ARG A 164 10.74 -3.79 -0.75
CA ARG A 164 12.21 -3.97 -0.79
C ARG A 164 12.63 -5.04 0.20
N GLY A 165 13.65 -5.84 -0.18
CA GLY A 165 14.16 -6.91 0.69
C GLY A 165 14.99 -7.93 -0.09
N GLY A 166 14.47 -8.43 -1.19
CA GLY A 166 15.11 -9.38 -2.07
C GLY A 166 15.48 -8.78 -3.44
N ARG A 167 15.98 -9.65 -4.32
CA ARG A 167 16.39 -9.27 -5.65
C ARG A 167 15.22 -9.24 -6.62
N VAL A 168 14.96 -8.11 -7.24
CA VAL A 168 14.01 -7.95 -8.35
C VAL A 168 14.80 -7.94 -9.65
N PRO A 169 14.30 -8.55 -10.75
CA PRO A 169 14.94 -8.45 -12.06
C PRO A 169 15.17 -7.00 -12.48
N GLU A 170 16.37 -6.68 -12.99
CA GLU A 170 16.76 -5.30 -13.33
C GLU A 170 15.78 -4.63 -14.31
N GLY A 171 15.20 -5.39 -15.24
CA GLY A 171 14.21 -4.89 -16.20
C GLY A 171 12.89 -4.44 -15.59
N TYR A 172 12.58 -4.83 -14.35
CA TYR A 172 11.36 -4.45 -13.64
C TYR A 172 11.62 -3.57 -12.42
N ASP A 173 12.88 -3.38 -12.03
CA ASP A 173 13.21 -2.57 -10.88
C ASP A 173 13.23 -1.07 -11.20
N PHE A 174 12.86 -0.26 -10.22
CA PHE A 174 12.88 1.19 -10.30
C PHE A 174 13.09 1.79 -8.92
N PRO A 175 13.68 3.00 -8.83
CA PRO A 175 13.92 3.65 -7.55
C PRO A 175 12.63 3.91 -6.78
N PHE A 176 12.70 3.75 -5.46
CA PHE A 176 11.62 4.13 -4.56
C PHE A 176 11.60 5.64 -4.34
N ARG A 177 10.50 6.31 -4.68
CA ARG A 177 10.33 7.77 -4.59
C ARG A 177 9.27 8.18 -3.54
N GLY A 178 9.16 7.37 -2.49
CA GLY A 178 8.15 7.53 -1.47
C GLY A 178 6.78 6.99 -1.90
N CYS A 179 5.84 7.06 -0.97
CA CYS A 179 4.47 6.57 -1.13
C CYS A 179 3.44 7.70 -1.02
N LEU A 180 2.22 7.38 -0.56
CA LEU A 180 1.26 8.41 -0.18
C LEU A 180 1.72 9.14 1.08
N VAL A 181 1.93 10.45 0.98
CA VAL A 181 2.46 11.30 2.06
C VAL A 181 1.69 11.17 3.38
N HIS A 182 0.40 10.80 3.31
CA HIS A 182 -0.43 10.58 4.50
C HIS A 182 0.10 9.49 5.45
N TYR A 183 0.84 8.54 4.90
CA TYR A 183 1.37 7.36 5.62
C TYR A 183 2.90 7.33 5.61
N GLU A 184 3.53 8.22 4.85
CA GLU A 184 4.98 8.27 4.67
C GLU A 184 5.67 8.67 5.98
N ALA A 185 6.70 7.93 6.37
CA ALA A 185 7.49 8.22 7.57
C ALA A 185 8.37 9.47 7.39
N PRO A 186 8.70 10.21 8.47
CA PRO A 186 9.48 11.44 8.40
C PRO A 186 10.84 11.30 7.70
N GLU A 187 11.57 10.21 7.98
CA GLU A 187 12.88 9.93 7.36
C GLU A 187 12.75 9.63 5.86
N ILE A 188 11.69 8.96 5.44
CA ILE A 188 11.39 8.72 4.02
C ILE A 188 11.09 10.04 3.32
N SER A 189 10.21 10.86 3.89
CA SER A 189 9.88 12.20 3.37
C SER A 189 11.14 13.06 3.22
N ARG A 190 12.05 13.04 4.22
CA ARG A 190 13.31 13.78 4.19
C ARG A 190 14.23 13.27 3.09
N SER A 191 14.45 11.96 3.00
CA SER A 191 15.29 11.38 1.95
C SER A 191 14.80 11.73 0.55
N VAL A 192 13.49 11.63 0.30
CA VAL A 192 12.91 11.99 -0.99
C VAL A 192 13.05 13.49 -1.30
N LEU A 193 12.95 14.37 -0.29
CA LEU A 193 13.20 15.81 -0.47
C LEU A 193 14.65 16.11 -0.82
N ASP A 194 15.60 15.42 -0.17
CA ASP A 194 17.03 15.68 -0.30
C ASP A 194 17.63 15.08 -1.59
N THR A 195 17.20 13.86 -1.95
CA THR A 195 17.82 13.08 -3.04
C THR A 195 16.89 12.73 -4.19
N GLY A 196 15.58 12.87 -4.01
CA GLY A 196 14.55 12.40 -4.94
C GLY A 196 14.16 10.92 -4.74
N GLU A 197 14.84 10.20 -3.87
CA GLU A 197 14.68 8.77 -3.64
C GLU A 197 14.82 8.44 -2.15
N ALA A 198 14.37 7.26 -1.74
CA ALA A 198 14.53 6.71 -0.40
C ALA A 198 14.64 5.18 -0.45
N GLU A 199 14.93 4.56 0.69
CA GLU A 199 14.85 3.11 0.86
C GLU A 199 13.75 2.78 1.89
N PRO A 200 12.77 1.94 1.56
CA PRO A 200 11.81 1.44 2.52
C PRO A 200 12.49 0.61 3.60
N THR A 201 12.05 0.79 4.84
CA THR A 201 12.55 0.04 6.00
C THR A 201 11.38 -0.51 6.81
N GLU A 202 11.64 -1.51 7.66
CA GLU A 202 10.64 -2.08 8.56
C GLU A 202 10.10 -1.02 9.54
N GLU A 203 10.97 -0.12 10.02
CA GLU A 203 10.59 0.97 10.90
C GLU A 203 9.69 2.00 10.20
N ALA A 204 9.93 2.27 8.91
CA ALA A 204 9.07 3.13 8.11
C ALA A 204 7.69 2.49 7.88
N ASP A 205 7.63 1.17 7.67
CA ASP A 205 6.38 0.43 7.56
C ASP A 205 5.59 0.43 8.88
N VAL A 206 6.27 0.31 10.03
CA VAL A 206 5.63 0.43 11.35
C VAL A 206 4.99 1.81 11.53
N TYR A 207 5.70 2.89 11.16
CA TYR A 207 5.11 4.23 11.15
C TYR A 207 3.88 4.31 10.23
N ALA A 208 3.99 3.77 9.03
CA ALA A 208 2.91 3.79 8.04
C ALA A 208 1.69 2.97 8.50
N LEU A 209 1.91 1.85 9.22
CA LEU A 209 0.83 1.10 9.86
C LEU A 209 0.18 1.92 10.97
N GLY A 210 0.97 2.58 11.84
CA GLY A 210 0.44 3.49 12.86
C GLY A 210 -0.42 4.61 12.27
N ALA A 211 0.04 5.24 11.18
CA ALA A 211 -0.71 6.26 10.45
C ALA A 211 -1.99 5.70 9.80
N SER A 212 -1.94 4.47 9.29
CA SER A 212 -3.07 3.76 8.70
C SER A 212 -4.15 3.43 9.73
N LEU A 213 -3.75 2.93 10.90
CA LEU A 213 -4.65 2.67 12.02
C LEU A 213 -5.27 3.98 12.54
N LEU A 214 -4.46 5.04 12.70
CA LEU A 214 -4.94 6.33 13.17
C LEU A 214 -6.03 6.92 12.25
N ILE A 215 -5.74 7.02 10.95
CA ILE A 215 -6.69 7.61 10.00
C ILE A 215 -7.95 6.75 9.85
N SER A 216 -7.80 5.43 9.89
CA SER A 216 -8.94 4.51 9.82
C SER A 216 -9.84 4.60 11.06
N ALA A 217 -9.25 4.82 12.24
CA ALA A 217 -10.00 4.96 13.49
C ALA A 217 -10.64 6.33 13.65
N THR A 218 -9.97 7.41 13.20
CA THR A 218 -10.33 8.78 13.59
C THR A 218 -10.68 9.70 12.42
N GLY A 219 -10.28 9.35 11.18
CA GLY A 219 -10.36 10.21 10.00
C GLY A 219 -9.24 11.27 9.93
N TRP A 220 -8.31 11.31 10.91
CA TRP A 220 -7.26 12.31 10.98
C TRP A 220 -5.88 11.75 10.65
N ARG A 221 -5.12 12.51 9.86
CA ARG A 221 -3.70 12.22 9.59
C ARG A 221 -2.84 12.50 10.82
N ALA A 222 -1.70 11.81 10.91
CA ALA A 222 -0.72 12.02 11.97
C ALA A 222 -0.12 13.43 11.94
N VAL A 223 0.10 14.00 10.75
CA VAL A 223 0.63 15.36 10.56
C VAL A 223 -0.36 16.21 9.76
N GLU A 224 -0.49 17.48 10.13
CA GLU A 224 -1.37 18.43 9.44
C GLU A 224 -0.65 19.14 8.30
N TYR A 225 -1.29 19.16 7.14
CA TYR A 225 -0.92 19.97 5.97
C TYR A 225 -2.13 20.14 5.05
N PRO A 226 -2.19 21.18 4.17
CA PRO A 226 -3.28 21.33 3.22
C PRO A 226 -3.34 20.19 2.21
N ASP A 227 -4.55 19.71 1.89
CA ASP A 227 -4.74 18.60 0.95
C ASP A 227 -4.31 18.93 -0.47
N ASP A 228 -4.46 20.18 -0.87
CA ASP A 228 -4.13 20.74 -2.18
C ASP A 228 -2.67 21.23 -2.29
N ALA A 229 -1.90 21.17 -1.18
CA ALA A 229 -0.49 21.56 -1.22
C ALA A 229 0.32 20.63 -2.16
N PRO A 230 1.32 21.17 -2.88
CA PRO A 230 2.26 20.34 -3.64
C PRO A 230 2.94 19.29 -2.77
N ARG A 231 3.20 18.10 -3.32
CA ARG A 231 3.82 16.98 -2.57
C ARG A 231 5.11 17.34 -1.82
N PRO A 232 6.04 18.15 -2.38
CA PRO A 232 7.22 18.55 -1.60
C PRO A 232 6.85 19.33 -0.33
N VAL A 233 5.83 20.20 -0.38
CA VAL A 233 5.35 20.95 0.80
C VAL A 233 4.70 20.01 1.83
N GLN A 234 3.91 19.03 1.36
CA GLN A 234 3.34 18.01 2.23
C GLN A 234 4.45 17.18 2.91
N ARG A 235 5.48 16.76 2.17
CA ARG A 235 6.63 16.02 2.70
C ARG A 235 7.43 16.86 3.70
N GLU A 236 7.63 18.15 3.43
CA GLU A 236 8.30 19.03 4.37
C GLU A 236 7.55 19.12 5.70
N ALA A 237 6.22 19.17 5.65
CA ALA A 237 5.40 19.12 6.85
C ALA A 237 5.55 17.78 7.60
N VAL A 238 5.63 16.65 6.91
CA VAL A 238 5.84 15.33 7.54
C VAL A 238 7.25 15.22 8.13
N ALA A 239 8.28 15.63 7.38
CA ALA A 239 9.67 15.56 7.80
C ALA A 239 10.01 16.44 9.01
N ASN A 240 9.35 17.60 9.16
CA ASN A 240 9.69 18.63 10.15
C ASN A 240 8.52 19.05 11.05
N GLY A 241 7.28 18.65 10.69
CA GLY A 241 6.07 19.07 11.37
C GLY A 241 5.85 18.42 12.72
N ARG A 242 5.02 19.07 13.55
CA ARG A 242 4.56 18.47 14.79
C ARG A 242 3.47 17.45 14.48
N ARG A 243 3.63 16.25 15.02
CA ARG A 243 2.60 15.23 15.02
C ARG A 243 1.39 15.68 15.85
N ARG A 244 0.20 15.41 15.33
CA ARG A 244 -1.04 15.59 16.10
C ARG A 244 -1.11 14.60 17.27
N PRO A 245 -1.72 14.97 18.40
CA PRO A 245 -2.02 14.03 19.48
C PRO A 245 -2.88 12.88 18.94
N VAL A 246 -2.55 11.65 19.29
CA VAL A 246 -3.34 10.47 18.95
C VAL A 246 -4.63 10.48 19.78
N LYS A 247 -5.77 10.57 19.11
CA LYS A 247 -7.10 10.57 19.75
C LYS A 247 -7.81 9.22 19.59
N ALA A 248 -7.06 8.11 19.52
CA ALA A 248 -7.63 6.78 19.58
C ALA A 248 -7.69 6.32 21.05
N PRO A 249 -8.77 5.63 21.48
CA PRO A 249 -8.92 5.24 22.88
C PRO A 249 -8.07 4.04 23.29
N GLY A 250 -7.78 3.93 24.59
CA GLY A 250 -7.21 2.72 25.22
C GLY A 250 -5.78 2.39 24.80
N GLU A 251 -5.43 1.11 24.93
CA GLU A 251 -4.09 0.61 24.61
C GLU A 251 -3.74 0.76 23.13
N LEU A 252 -4.71 0.59 22.23
CA LEU A 252 -4.51 0.82 20.79
C LEU A 252 -4.01 2.25 20.51
N GLY A 253 -4.58 3.25 21.20
CA GLY A 253 -4.15 4.64 21.04
C GLY A 253 -2.71 4.87 21.50
N LYS A 254 -2.30 4.28 22.62
CA LYS A 254 -0.92 4.36 23.11
C LYS A 254 0.06 3.69 22.15
N LEU A 255 -0.32 2.55 21.59
CA LEU A 255 0.50 1.81 20.65
C LEU A 255 0.67 2.57 19.33
N ILE A 256 -0.43 3.11 18.77
CA ILE A 256 -0.37 4.01 17.61
C ILE A 256 0.56 5.19 17.89
N ASP A 257 0.51 5.76 19.11
CA ASP A 257 1.37 6.87 19.50
C ASP A 257 2.86 6.49 19.46
N ALA A 258 3.22 5.31 19.95
CA ALA A 258 4.57 4.78 19.91
C ALA A 258 5.04 4.46 18.46
N MET A 259 4.19 3.82 17.65
CA MET A 259 4.48 3.53 16.24
C MET A 259 4.75 4.81 15.42
N LEU A 260 4.12 5.91 15.78
CA LEU A 260 4.28 7.22 15.13
C LEU A 260 5.44 8.04 15.69
N SER A 261 6.35 7.46 16.45
CA SER A 261 7.57 8.15 16.91
C SER A 261 8.35 8.72 15.73
N HIS A 262 8.87 9.95 15.90
CA HIS A 262 9.55 10.66 14.82
C HIS A 262 10.86 9.97 14.42
N ALA A 263 11.66 9.58 15.42
CA ALA A 263 12.87 8.83 15.21
C ALA A 263 12.56 7.35 14.98
N PRO A 264 13.07 6.71 13.92
CA PRO A 264 12.81 5.30 13.63
C PRO A 264 13.17 4.35 14.78
N GLU A 265 14.29 4.62 15.46
CA GLU A 265 14.82 3.83 16.58
C GLU A 265 13.94 3.86 17.85
N ASP A 266 13.05 4.83 17.97
CA ASP A 266 12.10 4.96 19.08
C ASP A 266 10.78 4.21 18.82
N ARG A 267 10.61 3.62 17.64
CA ARG A 267 9.41 2.86 17.26
C ARG A 267 9.53 1.41 17.75
N PRO A 268 8.43 0.81 18.23
CA PRO A 268 8.42 -0.62 18.49
C PRO A 268 8.61 -1.39 17.17
N THR A 269 9.22 -2.56 17.24
CA THR A 269 9.21 -3.52 16.13
C THR A 269 7.79 -4.03 15.89
N ILE A 270 7.50 -4.55 14.69
CA ILE A 270 6.19 -5.13 14.39
C ILE A 270 5.83 -6.28 15.34
N TYR A 271 6.82 -7.03 15.82
CA TYR A 271 6.63 -8.13 16.77
C TYR A 271 6.26 -7.63 18.17
N GLU A 272 6.86 -6.53 18.64
CA GLU A 272 6.49 -5.88 19.91
C GLU A 272 5.08 -5.30 19.83
N VAL A 273 4.69 -4.73 18.66
CA VAL A 273 3.31 -4.28 18.41
C VAL A 273 2.34 -5.45 18.53
N GLY A 274 2.63 -6.59 17.90
CA GLY A 274 1.82 -7.81 17.98
C GLY A 274 1.67 -8.32 19.40
N ALA A 275 2.78 -8.39 20.15
CA ALA A 275 2.76 -8.83 21.54
C ALA A 275 1.94 -7.90 22.45
N ALA A 276 1.92 -6.59 22.17
CA ALA A 276 1.15 -5.61 22.95
C ALA A 276 -0.36 -5.65 22.64
N LEU A 277 -0.79 -6.20 21.49
CA LEU A 277 -2.20 -6.34 21.09
C LEU A 277 -2.79 -7.72 21.45
N SER A 278 -1.94 -8.71 21.76
CA SER A 278 -2.34 -10.08 22.11
C SER A 278 -2.69 -10.20 23.59
#